data_bc2b439bc004aff7d19fcee137ae0252
#
_entry.id   bc2b439bc004aff7d19fcee137ae0252
#
_cell.length_a   1.000
_cell.length_b   1.000
_cell.length_c   1.000
_cell.angle_alpha   90.00
_cell.angle_beta   90.00
_cell.angle_gamma   90.00
#
_symmetry.space_group_name_H-M   'P 1'
#
loop_
_entity.id
_entity.type
_entity.pdbx_description
1 polymer ?
#
loop_
_entity_poly.entity_id
_entity_poly.type
_entity_poly.pdbx_seq_one_letter_code
_entity_poly.pdbx_strand_id
1 'polypeptide(L)'
;MSANFIVEAEVRTGSGKAASRRARRSGQVPVVVYGGGEDEQYLLVDHNKINHQLDVDAFHSALVQIKVGDDDLQRAILRDVQMHPFKAKVMHLDFQRVSRKDKITMTVPLHFAGEEDSPGVKTEGGIMNNNMTSVEITCLGSDLPEYINVDVSGLSIGDAVTLGEVTMPDGVELSSSIQEEELEFAVASVLAPVVETETEPEESVEGEEGAEGEEGAASADGEKGGSDE
;
A
#
# COMPACT_ATOMS: atom_id res chain seq x y z
N MET A 1 -22.40 -6.33 3.73
CA MET A 1 -22.68 -5.78 5.08
C MET A 1 -21.51 -4.86 5.39
N SER A 2 -21.75 -3.56 5.48
CA SER A 2 -20.67 -2.60 5.76
C SER A 2 -20.11 -2.86 7.15
N ALA A 3 -18.82 -3.13 7.24
CA ALA A 3 -18.13 -3.28 8.51
C ALA A 3 -18.20 -1.95 9.28
N ASN A 4 -18.75 -2.00 10.49
CA ASN A 4 -18.93 -0.80 11.30
C ASN A 4 -17.71 -0.63 12.22
N PHE A 5 -16.69 0.09 11.76
CA PHE A 5 -15.48 0.35 12.53
C PHE A 5 -15.72 1.50 13.52
N ILE A 6 -15.41 1.25 14.79
CA ILE A 6 -15.48 2.27 15.84
C ILE A 6 -14.07 2.51 16.36
N VAL A 7 -13.65 3.77 16.32
CA VAL A 7 -12.36 4.23 16.87
C VAL A 7 -12.62 5.06 18.11
N GLU A 8 -12.16 4.56 19.26
CA GLU A 8 -12.21 5.28 20.53
C GLU A 8 -11.06 6.26 20.60
N ALA A 9 -11.35 7.53 20.84
CA ALA A 9 -10.39 8.61 20.88
C ALA A 9 -10.56 9.50 22.12
N GLU A 10 -9.46 10.05 22.59
CA GLU A 10 -9.40 11.01 23.70
C GLU A 10 -8.97 12.38 23.18
N VAL A 11 -9.50 13.46 23.74
CA VAL A 11 -9.11 14.81 23.37
C VAL A 11 -7.66 15.07 23.79
N ARG A 12 -6.85 15.51 22.86
CA ARG A 12 -5.46 15.84 23.11
C ARG A 12 -5.33 17.25 23.70
N THR A 13 -4.78 17.35 24.91
CA THR A 13 -4.59 18.63 25.62
C THR A 13 -3.27 19.33 25.29
N GLY A 14 -2.29 18.63 24.71
CA GLY A 14 -0.97 19.16 24.43
C GLY A 14 -0.67 19.27 22.93
N SER A 15 -0.04 20.34 22.49
CA SER A 15 0.40 20.55 21.10
C SER A 15 1.92 20.46 20.95
N GLY A 16 2.38 20.31 19.70
CA GLY A 16 3.77 20.38 19.29
C GLY A 16 4.54 19.06 19.38
N LYS A 17 5.80 19.11 18.93
CA LYS A 17 6.70 17.95 18.73
C LYS A 17 6.94 17.14 20.02
N ALA A 18 7.13 17.84 21.15
CA ALA A 18 7.41 17.17 22.44
C ALA A 18 6.19 16.38 22.96
N ALA A 19 4.98 16.92 22.84
CA ALA A 19 3.75 16.26 23.23
C ALA A 19 3.47 15.03 22.37
N SER A 20 3.60 15.13 21.03
CA SER A 20 3.44 14.00 20.12
C SER A 20 4.45 12.87 20.40
N ARG A 21 5.70 13.21 20.72
CA ARG A 21 6.71 12.19 21.07
C ARG A 21 6.39 11.49 22.40
N ARG A 22 5.83 12.21 23.38
CA ARG A 22 5.39 11.57 24.64
C ARG A 22 4.22 10.63 24.40
N ALA A 23 3.20 11.06 23.67
CA ALA A 23 2.05 10.22 23.32
C ALA A 23 2.46 8.92 22.63
N ARG A 24 3.35 8.99 21.63
CA ARG A 24 3.85 7.79 20.95
C ARG A 24 4.69 6.87 21.87
N ARG A 25 5.37 7.42 22.87
CA ARG A 25 6.09 6.60 23.86
C ARG A 25 5.16 5.91 24.86
N SER A 26 4.02 6.52 25.17
CA SER A 26 2.98 5.92 26.02
C SER A 26 2.04 4.98 25.27
N GLY A 27 2.32 4.67 23.99
CA GLY A 27 1.47 3.77 23.19
C GLY A 27 0.23 4.42 22.59
N GLN A 28 0.20 5.76 22.52
CA GLN A 28 -0.89 6.51 21.89
C GLN A 28 -0.45 7.11 20.58
N VAL A 29 -1.33 7.14 19.59
CA VAL A 29 -1.13 7.74 18.28
C VAL A 29 -1.85 9.07 18.22
N PRO A 30 -1.16 10.17 17.87
CA PRO A 30 -1.82 11.44 17.58
C PRO A 30 -2.62 11.35 16.28
N VAL A 31 -3.83 11.85 16.32
CA VAL A 31 -4.82 11.84 15.24
C VAL A 31 -5.36 13.23 15.05
N VAL A 32 -5.66 13.60 13.81
CA VAL A 32 -6.36 14.83 13.45
C VAL A 32 -7.67 14.47 12.75
N VAL A 33 -8.75 15.12 13.14
CA VAL A 33 -10.06 14.99 12.51
C VAL A 33 -10.48 16.37 12.00
N TYR A 34 -10.70 16.51 10.71
CA TYR A 34 -11.03 17.78 10.08
C TYR A 34 -12.18 17.64 9.06
N GLY A 35 -12.68 18.76 8.54
CA GLY A 35 -13.77 18.80 7.57
C GLY A 35 -15.16 18.85 8.18
N GLY A 36 -16.21 18.73 7.35
CA GLY A 36 -17.60 18.81 7.78
C GLY A 36 -18.08 20.21 8.20
N GLY A 37 -17.27 21.25 7.96
CA GLY A 37 -17.61 22.62 8.38
C GLY A 37 -17.38 22.92 9.87
N GLU A 38 -16.80 21.99 10.61
CA GLU A 38 -16.42 22.13 12.01
C GLU A 38 -14.91 22.33 12.17
N ASP A 39 -14.51 22.87 13.32
CA ASP A 39 -13.11 23.07 13.67
C ASP A 39 -12.34 21.74 13.73
N GLU A 40 -11.04 21.81 13.50
CA GLU A 40 -10.14 20.67 13.60
C GLU A 40 -10.06 20.15 15.03
N GLN A 41 -10.16 18.84 15.19
CA GLN A 41 -10.01 18.18 16.48
C GLN A 41 -8.71 17.39 16.53
N TYR A 42 -7.94 17.63 17.58
CA TYR A 42 -6.69 16.91 17.85
C TYR A 42 -6.97 15.83 18.89
N LEU A 43 -6.80 14.58 18.51
CA LEU A 43 -7.15 13.42 19.31
C LEU A 43 -5.94 12.51 19.57
N LEU A 44 -6.10 11.59 20.50
CA LEU A 44 -5.19 10.49 20.79
C LEU A 44 -5.98 9.18 20.74
N VAL A 45 -5.41 8.17 20.07
CA VAL A 45 -5.98 6.83 19.94
C VAL A 45 -4.97 5.82 20.44
N ASP A 46 -5.42 4.71 21.02
CA ASP A 46 -4.56 3.60 21.42
C ASP A 46 -3.92 2.94 20.20
N HIS A 47 -2.57 2.82 20.24
CA HIS A 47 -1.80 2.28 19.12
C HIS A 47 -2.16 0.83 18.78
N ASN A 48 -2.38 -0.02 19.79
CA ASN A 48 -2.64 -1.42 19.53
C ASN A 48 -4.00 -1.63 18.89
N LYS A 49 -5.03 -0.92 19.41
CA LYS A 49 -6.39 -1.00 18.86
C LYS A 49 -6.41 -0.55 17.39
N ILE A 50 -5.80 0.59 17.10
CA ILE A 50 -5.82 1.13 15.72
C ILE A 50 -4.95 0.30 14.78
N ASN A 51 -3.84 -0.26 15.24
CA ASN A 51 -2.99 -1.11 14.41
C ASN A 51 -3.75 -2.35 13.93
N HIS A 52 -4.50 -3.03 14.80
CA HIS A 52 -5.36 -4.16 14.41
C HIS A 52 -6.49 -3.78 13.44
N GLN A 53 -7.00 -2.56 13.52
CA GLN A 53 -8.00 -2.08 12.56
C GLN A 53 -7.37 -1.78 11.19
N LEU A 54 -6.15 -1.24 11.17
CA LEU A 54 -5.39 -0.96 9.94
C LEU A 54 -4.91 -2.23 9.23
N ASP A 55 -4.78 -3.36 9.94
CA ASP A 55 -4.46 -4.66 9.32
C ASP A 55 -5.61 -5.20 8.46
N VAL A 56 -6.81 -4.61 8.55
CA VAL A 56 -7.97 -4.97 7.74
C VAL A 56 -8.07 -4.01 6.55
N ASP A 57 -7.93 -4.52 5.33
CA ASP A 57 -7.97 -3.71 4.10
C ASP A 57 -9.22 -2.85 3.99
N ALA A 58 -10.37 -3.40 4.38
CA ALA A 58 -11.65 -2.68 4.39
C ALA A 58 -11.65 -1.43 5.29
N PHE A 59 -10.77 -1.32 6.28
CA PHE A 59 -10.68 -0.14 7.15
C PHE A 59 -10.20 1.10 6.39
N HIS A 60 -9.35 0.91 5.38
CA HIS A 60 -8.80 2.00 4.58
C HIS A 60 -9.83 2.68 3.69
N SER A 61 -10.87 1.92 3.29
CA SER A 61 -11.96 2.39 2.42
C SER A 61 -13.30 2.53 3.13
N ALA A 62 -13.41 2.13 4.42
CA ALA A 62 -14.67 2.17 5.14
C ALA A 62 -14.98 3.54 5.77
N LEU A 63 -16.28 3.76 6.00
CA LEU A 63 -16.77 4.86 6.83
C LEU A 63 -16.59 4.51 8.31
N VAL A 64 -15.63 5.15 8.96
CA VAL A 64 -15.27 4.94 10.36
C VAL A 64 -16.11 5.84 11.27
N GLN A 65 -16.51 5.32 12.43
CA GLN A 65 -17.14 6.09 13.51
C GLN A 65 -16.12 6.40 14.60
N ILE A 66 -15.83 7.68 14.79
CA ILE A 66 -14.91 8.15 15.83
C ILE A 66 -15.72 8.53 17.07
N LYS A 67 -15.45 7.87 18.18
CA LYS A 67 -16.03 8.17 19.49
C LYS A 67 -15.04 8.96 20.32
N VAL A 68 -15.38 10.20 20.65
CA VAL A 68 -14.55 11.08 21.46
C VAL A 68 -15.10 11.14 22.88
N GLY A 69 -14.49 10.37 23.79
CA GLY A 69 -14.98 10.28 25.19
C GLY A 69 -16.42 9.77 25.25
N ASP A 70 -17.30 10.57 25.85
CA ASP A 70 -18.74 10.31 25.96
C ASP A 70 -19.59 11.05 24.92
N ASP A 71 -18.95 11.77 24.00
CA ASP A 71 -19.62 12.54 22.95
C ASP A 71 -20.21 11.65 21.84
N ASP A 72 -20.99 12.28 20.95
CA ASP A 72 -21.63 11.63 19.82
C ASP A 72 -20.61 11.06 18.83
N LEU A 73 -21.01 9.98 18.16
CA LEU A 73 -20.23 9.31 17.13
C LEU A 73 -20.09 10.22 15.90
N GLN A 74 -18.87 10.59 15.57
CA GLN A 74 -18.55 11.35 14.36
C GLN A 74 -18.20 10.38 13.21
N ARG A 75 -18.78 10.61 12.03
CA ARG A 75 -18.47 9.83 10.84
C ARG A 75 -17.30 10.47 10.11
N ALA A 76 -16.30 9.68 9.85
CA ALA A 76 -15.11 10.11 9.14
C ALA A 76 -14.55 8.99 8.26
N ILE A 77 -13.75 9.36 7.28
CA ILE A 77 -12.94 8.44 6.47
C ILE A 77 -11.47 8.62 6.81
N LEU A 78 -10.71 7.55 6.69
CA LEU A 78 -9.27 7.60 6.81
C LEU A 78 -8.68 8.23 5.56
N ARG A 79 -7.92 9.31 5.70
CA ARG A 79 -7.32 10.04 4.59
C ARG A 79 -5.85 9.74 4.39
N ASP A 80 -5.10 9.69 5.49
CA ASP A 80 -3.67 9.39 5.47
C ASP A 80 -3.24 8.60 6.70
N VAL A 81 -2.28 7.72 6.50
CA VAL A 81 -1.66 6.90 7.54
C VAL A 81 -0.15 7.06 7.45
N GLN A 82 0.45 7.68 8.45
CA GLN A 82 1.90 7.77 8.54
C GLN A 82 2.45 6.62 9.38
N MET A 83 3.17 5.74 8.71
CA MET A 83 3.86 4.62 9.35
C MET A 83 5.32 4.96 9.64
N HIS A 84 5.89 4.27 10.62
CA HIS A 84 7.32 4.40 10.90
C HIS A 84 8.14 3.65 9.81
N PRO A 85 9.24 4.23 9.27
CA PRO A 85 9.94 3.68 8.09
C PRO A 85 10.42 2.22 8.22
N PHE A 86 10.75 1.75 9.42
CA PHE A 86 11.27 0.39 9.63
C PHE A 86 10.63 -0.38 10.80
N LYS A 87 9.67 0.20 11.50
CA LYS A 87 8.93 -0.47 12.57
C LYS A 87 7.47 -0.52 12.21
N ALA A 88 6.80 -1.63 12.47
CA ALA A 88 5.35 -1.73 12.35
C ALA A 88 4.66 -0.88 13.44
N LYS A 89 4.73 0.45 13.29
CA LYS A 89 4.17 1.43 14.23
C LYS A 89 3.53 2.57 13.48
N VAL A 90 2.29 2.85 13.82
CA VAL A 90 1.56 4.01 13.34
C VAL A 90 2.08 5.27 14.03
N MET A 91 2.37 6.29 13.26
CA MET A 91 2.90 7.56 13.73
C MET A 91 1.84 8.67 13.79
N HIS A 92 0.97 8.72 12.81
CA HIS A 92 -0.09 9.70 12.67
C HIS A 92 -1.23 9.16 11.84
N LEU A 93 -2.43 9.63 12.07
CA LEU A 93 -3.62 9.33 11.29
C LEU A 93 -4.39 10.62 11.04
N ASP A 94 -4.84 10.76 9.81
CA ASP A 94 -5.67 11.87 9.36
C ASP A 94 -7.05 11.35 8.98
N PHE A 95 -8.07 11.89 9.65
CA PHE A 95 -9.46 11.56 9.35
C PHE A 95 -10.19 12.80 8.82
N GLN A 96 -10.94 12.60 7.77
CA GLN A 96 -11.82 13.62 7.21
C GLN A 96 -13.27 13.31 7.57
N ARG A 97 -13.97 14.26 8.23
CA ARG A 97 -15.39 14.14 8.49
C ARG A 97 -16.18 14.16 7.19
N VAL A 98 -17.16 13.31 7.10
CA VAL A 98 -17.94 13.13 5.89
C VAL A 98 -19.42 13.11 6.20
N SER A 99 -20.17 13.92 5.46
CA SER A 99 -21.62 13.85 5.41
C SER A 99 -22.08 12.88 4.32
N ARG A 100 -23.27 12.30 4.47
CA ARG A 100 -23.81 11.33 3.50
C ARG A 100 -23.95 11.86 2.07
N LYS A 101 -24.03 13.19 1.92
CA LYS A 101 -24.25 13.87 0.63
C LYS A 101 -22.98 14.40 -0.02
N ASP A 102 -21.87 14.32 0.70
CA ASP A 102 -20.60 14.85 0.19
C ASP A 102 -20.01 13.87 -0.82
N LYS A 103 -19.53 14.40 -1.94
CA LYS A 103 -18.72 13.64 -2.89
C LYS A 103 -17.33 13.47 -2.30
N ILE A 104 -16.87 12.24 -2.28
CA ILE A 104 -15.59 11.86 -1.71
C ILE A 104 -14.78 11.21 -2.81
N THR A 105 -13.52 11.61 -2.91
CA THR A 105 -12.53 10.95 -3.75
C THR A 105 -11.56 10.22 -2.85
N MET A 106 -11.42 8.92 -3.03
CA MET A 106 -10.50 8.11 -2.23
C MET A 106 -10.01 6.87 -2.98
N THR A 107 -8.95 6.31 -2.48
CA THR A 107 -8.35 5.09 -3.01
C THR A 107 -8.99 3.87 -2.37
N VAL A 108 -9.47 2.94 -3.19
CA VAL A 108 -10.13 1.70 -2.76
C VAL A 108 -9.33 0.50 -3.28
N PRO A 109 -9.11 -0.54 -2.44
CA PRO A 109 -8.38 -1.73 -2.86
C PRO A 109 -9.19 -2.55 -3.88
N LEU A 110 -8.45 -3.21 -4.79
CA LEU A 110 -8.98 -4.15 -5.77
C LEU A 110 -8.81 -5.57 -5.24
N HIS A 111 -9.89 -6.35 -5.27
CA HIS A 111 -9.87 -7.78 -4.95
C HIS A 111 -10.03 -8.57 -6.24
N PHE A 112 -9.07 -9.42 -6.54
CA PHE A 112 -9.08 -10.27 -7.72
C PHE A 112 -9.79 -11.59 -7.39
N ALA A 113 -10.89 -11.84 -8.11
CA ALA A 113 -11.67 -13.08 -7.95
C ALA A 113 -11.34 -14.05 -9.08
N GLY A 114 -11.12 -15.34 -8.75
CA GLY A 114 -10.92 -16.39 -9.74
C GLY A 114 -9.47 -16.53 -10.25
N GLU A 115 -8.47 -16.04 -9.54
CA GLU A 115 -7.06 -16.19 -9.92
C GLU A 115 -6.66 -17.64 -10.13
N GLU A 116 -7.04 -18.54 -9.19
CA GLU A 116 -6.71 -19.97 -9.25
C GLU A 116 -7.51 -20.71 -10.34
N ASP A 117 -8.64 -20.18 -10.77
CA ASP A 117 -9.52 -20.78 -11.77
C ASP A 117 -9.22 -20.33 -13.20
N SER A 118 -8.39 -19.30 -13.37
CA SER A 118 -8.02 -18.80 -14.68
C SER A 118 -7.28 -19.87 -15.51
N PRO A 119 -7.63 -20.07 -16.78
CA PRO A 119 -6.97 -21.06 -17.64
C PRO A 119 -5.48 -20.77 -17.81
N GLY A 120 -5.08 -19.51 -17.82
CA GLY A 120 -3.69 -19.10 -17.91
C GLY A 120 -2.83 -19.57 -16.73
N VAL A 121 -3.38 -19.57 -15.51
CA VAL A 121 -2.66 -20.05 -14.30
C VAL A 121 -2.79 -21.56 -14.16
N LYS A 122 -4.04 -22.09 -14.25
CA LYS A 122 -4.36 -23.50 -13.95
C LYS A 122 -3.87 -24.47 -15.00
N THR A 123 -3.99 -24.13 -16.29
CA THR A 123 -3.74 -25.05 -17.40
C THR A 123 -2.40 -24.77 -18.06
N GLU A 124 -2.04 -23.52 -18.19
CA GLU A 124 -0.86 -23.08 -18.93
C GLU A 124 0.33 -22.79 -18.01
N GLY A 125 0.12 -22.80 -16.68
CA GLY A 125 1.18 -22.59 -15.70
C GLY A 125 1.71 -21.14 -15.65
N GLY A 126 0.93 -20.18 -16.15
CA GLY A 126 1.25 -18.75 -16.10
C GLY A 126 1.24 -18.22 -14.67
N ILE A 127 1.82 -17.04 -14.51
CA ILE A 127 1.86 -16.32 -13.25
C ILE A 127 0.96 -15.10 -13.37
N MET A 128 0.00 -14.93 -12.45
CA MET A 128 -0.81 -13.72 -12.35
C MET A 128 0.04 -12.57 -11.82
N ASN A 129 0.05 -11.48 -12.56
CA ASN A 129 0.72 -10.24 -12.16
C ASN A 129 -0.32 -9.15 -11.94
N ASN A 130 -0.48 -8.73 -10.69
CA ASN A 130 -1.39 -7.65 -10.30
C ASN A 130 -0.63 -6.33 -10.39
N ASN A 131 -0.80 -5.60 -11.49
CA ASN A 131 -0.11 -4.34 -11.75
C ASN A 131 -0.66 -3.20 -10.88
N MET A 132 -1.96 -3.22 -10.59
CA MET A 132 -2.63 -2.24 -9.73
C MET A 132 -3.36 -2.96 -8.61
N THR A 133 -3.10 -2.55 -7.37
CA THR A 133 -3.75 -3.11 -6.17
C THR A 133 -4.86 -2.23 -5.62
N SER A 134 -4.96 -0.99 -6.11
CA SER A 134 -5.95 -0.01 -5.66
C SER A 134 -6.26 0.98 -6.76
N VAL A 135 -7.44 1.58 -6.72
CA VAL A 135 -7.90 2.59 -7.69
C VAL A 135 -8.53 3.79 -6.97
N GLU A 136 -8.33 4.99 -7.53
CA GLU A 136 -8.95 6.20 -7.02
C GLU A 136 -10.36 6.36 -7.60
N ILE A 137 -11.35 6.41 -6.71
CA ILE A 137 -12.75 6.54 -7.07
C ILE A 137 -13.38 7.80 -6.47
N THR A 138 -14.46 8.26 -7.08
CA THR A 138 -15.32 9.33 -6.57
C THR A 138 -16.72 8.77 -6.36
N CYS A 139 -17.22 8.85 -5.13
CA CYS A 139 -18.55 8.38 -4.77
C CYS A 139 -19.19 9.28 -3.71
N LEU A 140 -20.48 9.03 -3.41
CA LEU A 140 -21.14 9.63 -2.26
C LEU A 140 -20.76 8.88 -0.99
N GLY A 141 -20.72 9.56 0.15
CA GLY A 141 -20.39 8.94 1.44
C GLY A 141 -21.34 7.83 1.88
N SER A 142 -22.50 7.66 1.22
CA SER A 142 -23.43 6.54 1.44
C SER A 142 -23.10 5.30 0.62
N ASP A 143 -22.42 5.48 -0.54
CA ASP A 143 -22.24 4.46 -1.57
C ASP A 143 -20.77 4.01 -1.66
N LEU A 144 -20.02 4.28 -0.61
CA LEU A 144 -18.61 3.95 -0.51
C LEU A 144 -18.41 2.42 -0.40
N PRO A 145 -17.73 1.78 -1.39
CA PRO A 145 -17.45 0.35 -1.35
C PRO A 145 -16.22 0.06 -0.47
N GLU A 146 -16.22 -1.09 0.19
CA GLU A 146 -15.07 -1.55 0.99
C GLU A 146 -13.94 -2.06 0.08
N TYR A 147 -14.27 -2.63 -1.07
CA TYR A 147 -13.35 -3.11 -2.11
C TYR A 147 -14.09 -3.19 -3.44
N ILE A 148 -13.34 -3.29 -4.52
CA ILE A 148 -13.87 -3.50 -5.88
C ILE A 148 -13.42 -4.88 -6.35
N ASN A 149 -14.38 -5.71 -6.76
CA ASN A 149 -14.06 -7.04 -7.30
C ASN A 149 -13.71 -6.94 -8.78
N VAL A 150 -12.58 -7.53 -9.14
CA VAL A 150 -12.11 -7.71 -10.52
C VAL A 150 -12.15 -9.20 -10.82
N ASP A 151 -12.96 -9.61 -11.81
CA ASP A 151 -13.02 -11.00 -12.25
C ASP A 151 -11.89 -11.29 -13.23
N VAL A 152 -11.00 -12.20 -12.85
CA VAL A 152 -9.85 -12.63 -13.65
C VAL A 152 -9.94 -14.11 -14.05
N SER A 153 -11.11 -14.74 -13.83
CA SER A 153 -11.32 -16.19 -14.07
C SER A 153 -11.19 -16.63 -15.52
N GLY A 154 -11.33 -15.71 -16.48
CA GLY A 154 -11.30 -16.01 -17.91
C GLY A 154 -9.97 -15.74 -18.62
N LEU A 155 -8.91 -15.34 -17.90
CA LEU A 155 -7.65 -14.90 -18.50
C LEU A 155 -6.75 -16.09 -18.91
N SER A 156 -6.23 -16.02 -20.15
CA SER A 156 -5.17 -16.89 -20.69
C SER A 156 -3.81 -16.20 -20.62
N ILE A 157 -2.72 -16.93 -20.90
CA ILE A 157 -1.38 -16.32 -20.97
C ILE A 157 -1.35 -15.24 -22.05
N GLY A 158 -0.90 -14.06 -21.66
CA GLY A 158 -0.81 -12.88 -22.51
C GLY A 158 -2.03 -11.96 -22.46
N ASP A 159 -3.12 -12.41 -21.82
CA ASP A 159 -4.30 -11.56 -21.62
C ASP A 159 -4.11 -10.63 -20.40
N ALA A 160 -4.79 -9.49 -20.44
CA ALA A 160 -4.80 -8.52 -19.36
C ALA A 160 -6.20 -7.93 -19.23
N VAL A 161 -6.60 -7.61 -18.00
CA VAL A 161 -7.80 -6.81 -17.70
C VAL A 161 -7.40 -5.36 -17.57
N THR A 162 -8.07 -4.48 -18.29
CA THR A 162 -7.84 -3.04 -18.21
C THR A 162 -8.76 -2.38 -17.18
N LEU A 163 -8.37 -1.19 -16.71
CA LEU A 163 -9.17 -0.44 -15.73
C LEU A 163 -10.58 -0.10 -16.26
N GLY A 164 -10.72 0.10 -17.57
CA GLY A 164 -12.00 0.36 -18.23
C GLY A 164 -12.96 -0.82 -18.24
N GLU A 165 -12.46 -2.07 -18.09
CA GLU A 165 -13.27 -3.30 -18.08
C GLU A 165 -13.74 -3.69 -16.68
N VAL A 166 -13.20 -3.03 -15.64
CA VAL A 166 -13.57 -3.31 -14.25
C VAL A 166 -15.01 -2.87 -14.00
N THR A 167 -15.83 -3.81 -13.52
CA THR A 167 -17.23 -3.52 -13.18
C THR A 167 -17.30 -2.70 -11.91
N MET A 168 -17.69 -1.43 -12.03
CA MET A 168 -17.89 -0.53 -10.89
C MET A 168 -19.24 -0.81 -10.21
N PRO A 169 -19.32 -0.74 -8.88
CA PRO A 169 -20.60 -0.79 -8.17
C PRO A 169 -21.44 0.47 -8.42
N ASP A 170 -22.74 0.37 -8.13
CA ASP A 170 -23.69 1.48 -8.32
C ASP A 170 -23.28 2.73 -7.53
N GLY A 171 -23.30 3.90 -8.18
CA GLY A 171 -23.00 5.18 -7.56
C GLY A 171 -21.50 5.50 -7.38
N VAL A 172 -20.62 4.67 -7.94
CA VAL A 172 -19.16 4.87 -7.93
C VAL A 172 -18.68 5.25 -9.33
N GLU A 173 -17.93 6.33 -9.40
CA GLU A 173 -17.29 6.81 -10.62
C GLU A 173 -15.77 6.78 -10.44
N LEU A 174 -15.03 6.52 -11.49
CA LEU A 174 -13.57 6.70 -11.48
C LEU A 174 -13.26 8.18 -11.21
N SER A 175 -12.19 8.44 -10.48
CA SER A 175 -11.78 9.81 -10.21
C SER A 175 -11.50 10.56 -11.52
N SER A 176 -11.92 11.82 -11.57
CA SER A 176 -11.60 12.72 -12.69
C SER A 176 -10.11 13.01 -12.84
N SER A 177 -9.30 12.60 -11.86
CA SER A 177 -7.83 12.65 -11.93
C SER A 177 -7.28 11.62 -12.91
N ILE A 178 -8.03 10.52 -13.16
CA ILE A 178 -7.65 9.45 -14.07
C ILE A 178 -7.87 9.91 -15.50
N GLN A 179 -6.81 9.97 -16.30
CA GLN A 179 -6.88 10.35 -17.70
C GLN A 179 -7.41 9.18 -18.55
N GLU A 180 -7.98 9.48 -19.72
CA GLU A 180 -8.50 8.45 -20.64
C GLU A 180 -7.41 7.42 -21.02
N GLU A 181 -6.14 7.83 -21.06
CA GLU A 181 -5.01 6.94 -21.33
C GLU A 181 -4.77 5.93 -20.19
N GLU A 182 -5.12 6.28 -18.94
CA GLU A 182 -4.98 5.40 -17.78
C GLU A 182 -6.06 4.31 -17.72
N LEU A 183 -7.18 4.48 -18.44
CA LEU A 183 -8.21 3.44 -18.56
C LEU A 183 -7.72 2.22 -19.36
N GLU A 184 -6.72 2.40 -20.21
CA GLU A 184 -6.08 1.33 -20.99
C GLU A 184 -5.01 0.59 -20.19
N PHE A 185 -4.64 1.06 -19.00
CA PHE A 185 -3.64 0.38 -18.18
C PHE A 185 -4.18 -0.96 -17.67
N ALA A 186 -3.34 -1.97 -17.84
CA ALA A 186 -3.62 -3.30 -17.35
C ALA A 186 -3.63 -3.30 -15.81
N VAL A 187 -4.77 -3.67 -15.23
CA VAL A 187 -4.94 -3.86 -13.78
C VAL A 187 -4.34 -5.19 -13.34
N ALA A 188 -4.60 -6.24 -14.11
CA ALA A 188 -4.03 -7.56 -13.91
C ALA A 188 -3.65 -8.17 -15.26
N SER A 189 -2.59 -8.97 -15.31
CA SER A 189 -2.16 -9.67 -16.51
C SER A 189 -1.60 -11.06 -16.16
N VAL A 190 -1.74 -12.00 -17.09
CA VAL A 190 -1.14 -13.34 -16.94
C VAL A 190 0.12 -13.42 -17.78
N LEU A 191 1.25 -13.65 -17.12
CA LEU A 191 2.55 -13.78 -17.77
C LEU A 191 2.93 -15.25 -17.93
N ALA A 192 3.61 -15.57 -19.02
CA ALA A 192 4.22 -16.89 -19.19
C ALA A 192 5.28 -17.13 -18.11
N PRO A 193 5.40 -18.33 -17.54
CA PRO A 193 6.47 -18.63 -16.61
C PRO A 193 7.82 -18.48 -17.31
N VAL A 194 8.73 -17.73 -16.73
CA VAL A 194 10.11 -17.68 -17.17
C VAL A 194 10.76 -19.00 -16.75
N VAL A 195 10.85 -19.94 -17.67
CA VAL A 195 11.71 -21.10 -17.48
C VAL A 195 13.14 -20.59 -17.64
N GLU A 196 13.83 -20.38 -16.53
CA GLU A 196 15.29 -20.26 -16.57
C GLU A 196 15.82 -21.60 -17.12
N THR A 197 16.08 -21.64 -18.40
CA THR A 197 16.97 -22.64 -18.95
C THR A 197 18.33 -22.36 -18.36
N GLU A 198 18.68 -23.11 -17.31
CA GLU A 198 20.09 -23.25 -16.94
C GLU A 198 20.82 -23.73 -18.20
N THR A 199 21.41 -22.79 -18.90
CA THR A 199 22.47 -23.11 -19.86
C THR A 199 23.63 -23.58 -18.99
N GLU A 200 23.77 -24.90 -18.87
CA GLU A 200 25.02 -25.51 -18.45
C GLU A 200 26.12 -24.89 -19.31
N PRO A 201 27.19 -24.40 -18.70
CA PRO A 201 28.35 -23.99 -19.49
C PRO A 201 28.96 -25.26 -20.11
N GLU A 202 28.81 -25.43 -21.42
CA GLU A 202 29.60 -26.38 -22.21
C GLU A 202 31.06 -26.09 -21.94
N GLU A 203 31.66 -27.03 -21.24
CA GLU A 203 33.08 -27.24 -21.06
C GLU A 203 33.71 -27.52 -22.44
N SER A 204 34.27 -26.50 -23.11
CA SER A 204 35.18 -26.72 -24.23
C SER A 204 36.59 -26.79 -23.68
N VAL A 205 37.02 -28.05 -23.53
CA VAL A 205 38.43 -28.45 -23.43
C VAL A 205 39.06 -28.36 -24.79
N GLU A 206 40.25 -27.78 -24.85
CA GLU A 206 41.40 -27.94 -25.76
C GLU A 206 42.06 -26.58 -25.99
N GLY A 207 43.30 -26.36 -25.78
CA GLY A 207 44.50 -27.15 -25.71
C GLY A 207 45.64 -26.20 -25.93
N GLU A 208 46.65 -26.43 -25.16
CA GLU A 208 48.07 -26.44 -25.51
C GLU A 208 48.84 -25.14 -25.74
N GLU A 209 49.85 -25.06 -24.89
CA GLU A 209 51.27 -24.73 -25.09
C GLU A 209 51.70 -23.28 -25.30
N GLY A 210 52.64 -22.92 -24.45
CA GLY A 210 53.75 -22.08 -24.87
C GLY A 210 54.27 -21.04 -23.87
N ALA A 211 55.13 -21.50 -23.00
CA ALA A 211 56.47 -20.97 -22.67
C ALA A 211 56.67 -19.53 -22.16
N GLU A 212 57.28 -19.50 -20.99
CA GLU A 212 58.49 -18.81 -20.57
C GLU A 212 58.56 -17.27 -20.49
N GLY A 213 59.08 -16.85 -19.37
CA GLY A 213 59.92 -15.66 -19.19
C GLY A 213 59.42 -14.74 -18.09
N GLU A 214 59.85 -14.94 -16.89
CA GLU A 214 61.02 -14.42 -16.18
C GLU A 214 60.83 -13.03 -15.53
N GLU A 215 60.98 -13.05 -14.24
CA GLU A 215 61.71 -12.16 -13.32
C GLU A 215 61.33 -10.69 -13.13
N GLY A 216 61.32 -10.37 -11.86
CA GLY A 216 61.70 -9.08 -11.32
C GLY A 216 60.74 -8.54 -10.31
N ALA A 217 60.83 -8.93 -9.09
CA ALA A 217 61.65 -8.45 -7.96
C ALA A 217 61.26 -7.07 -7.44
N ALA A 218 60.92 -7.14 -6.18
CA ALA A 218 61.40 -6.32 -5.05
C ALA A 218 60.71 -4.94 -4.86
N SER A 219 60.21 -4.85 -3.74
CA SER A 219 60.58 -4.28 -2.42
C SER A 219 59.84 -2.98 -2.18
N ALA A 220 59.17 -2.98 -1.09
CA ALA A 220 59.52 -2.52 0.25
C ALA A 220 59.10 -1.09 0.55
N ASP A 221 58.37 -0.98 1.56
CA ASP A 221 58.74 -0.26 2.80
C ASP A 221 58.18 1.16 3.00
N GLY A 222 57.83 1.35 4.21
CA GLY A 222 57.85 2.61 4.91
C GLY A 222 56.49 3.22 5.21
N GLU A 223 55.89 2.97 6.31
CA GLU A 223 56.14 3.44 7.69
C GLU A 223 55.62 4.85 7.97
N LYS A 224 54.76 4.87 8.98
CA LYS A 224 54.65 5.83 10.10
C LYS A 224 54.01 7.19 9.94
N GLY A 225 53.22 7.39 10.92
CA GLY A 225 53.12 8.57 11.77
C GLY A 225 51.96 9.48 11.43
N GLY A 226 51.10 9.83 12.28
CA GLY A 226 51.12 10.11 13.69
C GLY A 226 50.36 11.41 13.91
N SER A 227 49.50 11.34 14.88
CA SER A 227 49.13 12.38 15.86
C SER A 227 48.56 13.73 15.46
N ASP A 228 47.52 14.02 16.22
CA ASP A 228 47.16 15.30 16.88
C ASP A 228 46.44 16.38 16.00
N GLU A 229 45.23 16.66 16.31
CA GLU A 229 44.65 17.58 17.33
C GLU A 229 43.10 17.43 17.37
#